data_1c94dde0c3cbbc7404b711f8170d1048
#
_entry.id   1c94dde0c3cbbc7404b711f8170d1048
#
_cell.length_a   1.000
_cell.length_b   1.000
_cell.length_c   1.000
_cell.angle_alpha   90.00
_cell.angle_beta   90.00
_cell.angle_gamma   90.00
#
_symmetry.space_group_name_H-M   'P 1'
#
loop_
_entity.id
_entity.type
_entity.pdbx_description
1 polymer ?
#
loop_
_entity_poly.entity_id
_entity_poly.type
_entity_poly.pdbx_seq_one_letter_code
_entity_poly.pdbx_strand_id
1 'polypeptide(L)'
;MTSKTVAFLKSIEGVWIGEGRGVFPPRVPEFRYTEELTIKQSAKPVIFEYRSATRRLQTGEPMHVEVGFIRCPMNSDSIELLASHPFGVAEASHGSLIDSNSMELNCSEPTLLRTHSSGGVQTTKLKRTYRFDPANKQLLFSMDMATDQHPDLQNHLVCTMRKQT
;
A
#
# COMPACT_ATOMS: atom_id res chain seq x y z
N MET A 1 27.07 -2.44 -4.90
CA MET A 1 25.98 -2.98 -5.74
C MET A 1 24.64 -2.51 -5.16
N THR A 2 23.71 -2.06 -6.00
CA THR A 2 22.34 -1.72 -5.57
C THR A 2 21.60 -3.03 -5.27
N SER A 3 20.94 -3.14 -4.11
CA SER A 3 20.14 -4.33 -3.78
C SER A 3 18.98 -4.49 -4.75
N LYS A 4 18.48 -5.72 -4.93
CA LYS A 4 17.33 -6.01 -5.80
C LYS A 4 16.09 -5.25 -5.35
N THR A 5 15.89 -5.11 -4.05
CA THR A 5 14.77 -4.36 -3.46
C THR A 5 14.81 -2.88 -3.81
N VAL A 6 15.99 -2.24 -3.71
CA VAL A 6 16.17 -0.83 -4.13
C VAL A 6 15.99 -0.68 -5.64
N ALA A 7 16.49 -1.62 -6.45
CA ALA A 7 16.31 -1.59 -7.90
C ALA A 7 14.82 -1.67 -8.29
N PHE A 8 14.05 -2.55 -7.63
CA PHE A 8 12.60 -2.64 -7.83
C PHE A 8 11.90 -1.32 -7.44
N LEU A 9 12.18 -0.77 -6.26
CA LEU A 9 11.54 0.49 -5.83
C LEU A 9 11.87 1.65 -6.77
N LYS A 10 13.08 1.70 -7.32
CA LYS A 10 13.45 2.67 -8.38
C LYS A 10 12.65 2.47 -9.66
N SER A 11 12.33 1.24 -10.04
CA SER A 11 11.52 0.97 -11.24
C SER A 11 10.09 1.50 -11.11
N ILE A 12 9.56 1.53 -9.89
CA ILE A 12 8.23 2.05 -9.58
C ILE A 12 8.24 3.45 -8.95
N GLU A 13 9.39 4.12 -8.93
CA GLU A 13 9.47 5.52 -8.49
C GLU A 13 8.67 6.45 -9.39
N GLY A 14 7.92 7.39 -8.81
CA GLY A 14 7.14 8.41 -9.52
C GLY A 14 5.73 8.57 -8.97
N VAL A 15 4.89 9.25 -9.75
CA VAL A 15 3.46 9.42 -9.47
C VAL A 15 2.66 8.48 -10.37
N TRP A 16 1.79 7.70 -9.77
CA TRP A 16 0.95 6.72 -10.42
C TRP A 16 -0.51 7.05 -10.17
N ILE A 17 -1.33 7.06 -11.22
CA ILE A 17 -2.76 7.33 -11.14
C ILE A 17 -3.53 6.19 -11.78
N GLY A 18 -4.61 5.77 -11.14
CA GLY A 18 -5.45 4.72 -11.68
C GLY A 18 -6.82 4.63 -11.03
N GLU A 19 -7.60 3.68 -11.53
CA GLU A 19 -8.90 3.35 -11.01
C GLU A 19 -8.86 1.99 -10.32
N GLY A 20 -9.58 1.91 -9.21
CA GLY A 20 -9.66 0.73 -8.41
C GLY A 20 -11.09 0.35 -8.04
N ARG A 21 -11.19 -0.85 -7.50
CA ARG A 21 -12.39 -1.42 -6.91
C ARG A 21 -12.08 -1.85 -5.49
N GLY A 22 -13.01 -1.53 -4.58
CA GLY A 22 -12.95 -1.98 -3.20
C GLY A 22 -14.22 -2.70 -2.79
N VAL A 23 -14.08 -3.65 -1.87
CA VAL A 23 -15.17 -4.40 -1.27
C VAL A 23 -14.71 -5.00 0.05
N PHE A 24 -15.60 -5.15 1.03
CA PHE A 24 -15.34 -5.93 2.24
C PHE A 24 -16.66 -6.54 2.77
N PRO A 25 -17.08 -7.69 2.20
CA PRO A 25 -18.35 -8.32 2.61
C PRO A 25 -18.30 -8.83 4.06
N PRO A 26 -19.46 -8.83 4.74
CA PRO A 26 -20.74 -8.27 4.31
C PRO A 26 -20.85 -6.77 4.61
N ARG A 27 -19.80 -6.16 5.18
CA ARG A 27 -19.84 -4.82 5.79
C ARG A 27 -19.76 -3.67 4.80
N VAL A 28 -18.85 -3.79 3.82
CA VAL A 28 -18.63 -2.73 2.82
C VAL A 28 -19.02 -3.28 1.45
N PRO A 29 -20.10 -2.77 0.83
CA PRO A 29 -20.47 -3.12 -0.53
C PRO A 29 -19.40 -2.65 -1.52
N GLU A 30 -19.42 -3.21 -2.72
CA GLU A 30 -18.48 -2.81 -3.76
C GLU A 30 -18.56 -1.31 -4.07
N PHE A 31 -17.40 -0.69 -4.20
CA PHE A 31 -17.25 0.70 -4.60
C PHE A 31 -16.11 0.87 -5.60
N ARG A 32 -16.16 1.95 -6.38
CA ARG A 32 -15.10 2.35 -7.31
C ARG A 32 -14.40 3.59 -6.79
N TYR A 33 -13.08 3.64 -6.98
CA TYR A 33 -12.26 4.76 -6.54
C TYR A 33 -11.15 5.09 -7.54
N THR A 34 -10.61 6.29 -7.45
CA THR A 34 -9.35 6.67 -8.06
C THR A 34 -8.26 6.67 -7.01
N GLU A 35 -7.05 6.29 -7.39
CA GLU A 35 -5.87 6.33 -6.52
C GLU A 35 -4.76 7.12 -7.18
N GLU A 36 -4.12 7.99 -6.38
CA GLU A 36 -2.85 8.62 -6.68
C GLU A 36 -1.81 8.08 -5.69
N LEU A 37 -0.84 7.33 -6.21
CA LEU A 37 0.28 6.80 -5.45
C LEU A 37 1.56 7.53 -5.85
N THR A 38 2.25 8.09 -4.86
CA THR A 38 3.58 8.69 -5.03
C THR A 38 4.62 7.88 -4.29
N ILE A 39 5.66 7.47 -5.02
CA ILE A 39 6.87 6.84 -4.46
C ILE A 39 8.05 7.68 -4.94
N LYS A 40 8.84 8.22 -4.01
CA LYS A 40 9.97 9.10 -4.34
C LYS A 40 11.18 8.76 -3.49
N GLN A 41 12.32 8.52 -4.13
CA GLN A 41 13.56 8.29 -3.39
C GLN A 41 13.93 9.52 -2.56
N SER A 42 14.24 9.31 -1.28
CA SER A 42 14.70 10.36 -0.38
C SER A 42 16.22 10.63 -0.57
N ALA A 43 16.78 11.53 0.24
CA ALA A 43 18.22 11.78 0.24
C ALA A 43 19.05 10.52 0.57
N LYS A 44 18.49 9.53 1.25
CA LYS A 44 19.13 8.23 1.52
C LYS A 44 18.69 7.20 0.48
N PRO A 45 19.62 6.53 -0.23
CA PRO A 45 19.30 5.66 -1.36
C PRO A 45 18.39 4.46 -1.05
N VAL A 46 18.29 4.08 0.22
CA VAL A 46 17.50 2.92 0.71
C VAL A 46 16.15 3.32 1.31
N ILE A 47 15.78 4.61 1.22
CA ILE A 47 14.54 5.16 1.78
C ILE A 47 13.75 5.86 0.69
N PHE A 48 12.48 5.57 0.61
CA PHE A 48 11.53 6.18 -0.32
C PHE A 48 10.36 6.79 0.45
N GLU A 49 10.00 8.02 0.15
CA GLU A 49 8.77 8.64 0.58
C GLU A 49 7.59 7.91 -0.08
N TYR A 50 6.54 7.69 0.68
CA TYR A 50 5.34 7.00 0.25
C TYR A 50 4.11 7.84 0.56
N ARG A 51 3.25 8.01 -0.43
CA ARG A 51 1.94 8.63 -0.24
C ARG A 51 0.93 7.99 -1.17
N SER A 52 -0.18 7.50 -0.62
CA SER A 52 -1.36 7.07 -1.39
C SER A 52 -2.56 7.93 -0.99
N ALA A 53 -3.35 8.36 -1.97
CA ALA A 53 -4.59 9.09 -1.74
C ALA A 53 -5.67 8.56 -2.66
N THR A 54 -6.84 8.24 -2.09
CA THR A 54 -7.97 7.72 -2.84
C THR A 54 -9.16 8.67 -2.79
N ARG A 55 -9.95 8.65 -3.86
CA ARG A 55 -11.19 9.42 -3.98
C ARG A 55 -12.29 8.55 -4.57
N ARG A 56 -13.51 8.80 -4.18
CA ARG A 56 -14.68 8.13 -4.78
C ARG A 56 -14.78 8.48 -6.26
N LEU A 57 -14.85 7.46 -7.13
CA LEU A 57 -14.81 7.69 -8.57
C LEU A 57 -15.97 8.58 -9.07
N GLN A 58 -17.18 8.38 -8.54
CA GLN A 58 -18.37 9.08 -9.02
C GLN A 58 -18.46 10.54 -8.54
N THR A 59 -17.97 10.84 -7.35
CA THR A 59 -18.17 12.16 -6.69
C THR A 59 -16.88 12.95 -6.53
N GLY A 60 -15.70 12.30 -6.61
CA GLY A 60 -14.42 12.93 -6.33
C GLY A 60 -14.15 13.17 -4.83
N GLU A 61 -15.07 12.77 -3.95
CA GLU A 61 -14.91 12.92 -2.50
C GLU A 61 -13.66 12.18 -2.00
N PRO A 62 -12.83 12.82 -1.14
CA PRO A 62 -11.72 12.14 -0.49
C PRO A 62 -12.20 10.94 0.31
N MET A 63 -11.48 9.82 0.19
CA MET A 63 -11.79 8.59 0.93
C MET A 63 -10.69 8.27 1.94
N HIS A 64 -9.48 8.03 1.46
CA HIS A 64 -8.38 7.55 2.27
C HIS A 64 -7.08 8.22 1.88
N VAL A 65 -6.22 8.47 2.83
CA VAL A 65 -4.85 8.95 2.62
C VAL A 65 -3.91 8.17 3.52
N GLU A 66 -2.78 7.77 2.97
CA GLU A 66 -1.67 7.17 3.69
C GLU A 66 -0.40 7.95 3.39
N VAL A 67 0.43 8.18 4.40
CA VAL A 67 1.73 8.85 4.25
C VAL A 67 2.78 8.13 5.08
N GLY A 68 3.98 8.03 4.54
CA GLY A 68 5.06 7.36 5.26
C GLY A 68 6.31 7.13 4.44
N PHE A 69 7.02 6.04 4.76
CA PHE A 69 8.29 5.69 4.13
C PHE A 69 8.37 4.20 3.85
N ILE A 70 8.91 3.88 2.67
CA ILE A 70 9.39 2.52 2.36
C ILE A 70 10.90 2.49 2.60
N ARG A 71 11.37 1.47 3.31
CA ARG A 71 12.78 1.25 3.64
C ARG A 71 13.25 -0.08 3.07
N CYS A 72 14.50 -0.10 2.59
CA CYS A 72 15.23 -1.32 2.26
C CYS A 72 16.44 -1.42 3.19
N PRO A 73 16.37 -2.14 4.31
CA PRO A 73 17.48 -2.28 5.24
C PRO A 73 18.75 -2.80 4.54
N MET A 74 19.89 -2.24 4.91
CA MET A 74 21.18 -2.66 4.32
C MET A 74 21.47 -4.11 4.66
N ASN A 75 22.05 -4.84 3.71
CA ASN A 75 22.41 -6.27 3.85
C ASN A 75 21.19 -7.17 4.11
N SER A 76 20.01 -6.77 3.64
CA SER A 76 18.78 -7.53 3.74
C SER A 76 18.00 -7.46 2.42
N ASP A 77 17.26 -8.50 2.10
CA ASP A 77 16.29 -8.51 1.00
C ASP A 77 14.89 -8.09 1.47
N SER A 78 14.76 -7.62 2.73
CA SER A 78 13.49 -7.16 3.27
C SER A 78 13.12 -5.77 2.75
N ILE A 79 11.82 -5.52 2.73
CA ILE A 79 11.21 -4.22 2.46
C ILE A 79 10.30 -3.91 3.65
N GLU A 80 10.37 -2.70 4.16
CA GLU A 80 9.55 -2.22 5.27
C GLU A 80 8.74 -1.01 4.81
N LEU A 81 7.44 -0.97 5.15
CA LEU A 81 6.58 0.20 4.98
C LEU A 81 6.12 0.68 6.35
N LEU A 82 6.39 1.94 6.64
CA LEU A 82 5.88 2.65 7.81
C LEU A 82 4.88 3.67 7.30
N ALA A 83 3.60 3.50 7.57
CA ALA A 83 2.54 4.39 7.08
C ALA A 83 1.60 4.84 8.20
N SER A 84 1.17 6.09 8.13
CA SER A 84 0.18 6.70 9.02
C SER A 84 -1.10 7.00 8.24
N HIS A 85 -2.23 6.80 8.90
CA HIS A 85 -3.58 6.99 8.38
C HIS A 85 -4.32 8.05 9.20
N PRO A 86 -5.09 8.95 8.59
CA PRO A 86 -5.67 10.11 9.29
C PRO A 86 -6.75 9.74 10.32
N PHE A 87 -7.26 8.50 10.30
CA PHE A 87 -8.24 8.03 11.30
C PHE A 87 -7.59 7.38 12.54
N GLY A 88 -6.32 7.67 12.80
CA GLY A 88 -5.65 7.27 14.04
C GLY A 88 -5.05 5.87 14.02
N VAL A 89 -4.68 5.37 12.85
CA VAL A 89 -3.98 4.10 12.67
C VAL A 89 -2.60 4.36 12.08
N ALA A 90 -1.60 3.61 12.53
CA ALA A 90 -0.29 3.53 11.92
C ALA A 90 0.12 2.06 11.75
N GLU A 91 0.82 1.76 10.67
CA GLU A 91 1.30 0.41 10.37
C GLU A 91 2.81 0.37 10.18
N ALA A 92 3.42 -0.72 10.62
CA ALA A 92 4.76 -1.12 10.26
C ALA A 92 4.68 -2.49 9.58
N SER A 93 4.56 -2.45 8.26
CA SER A 93 4.51 -3.63 7.41
C SER A 93 5.92 -4.06 7.00
N HIS A 94 6.13 -5.36 6.86
CA HIS A 94 7.38 -5.90 6.34
C HIS A 94 7.13 -7.00 5.32
N GLY A 95 8.08 -7.20 4.43
CA GLY A 95 8.02 -8.24 3.41
C GLY A 95 9.24 -8.26 2.52
N SER A 96 9.08 -8.71 1.30
CA SER A 96 10.16 -8.89 0.33
C SER A 96 9.65 -8.86 -1.11
N LEU A 97 10.57 -8.97 -2.05
CA LEU A 97 10.19 -9.27 -3.43
C LEU A 97 9.68 -10.70 -3.54
N ILE A 98 8.56 -10.87 -4.25
CA ILE A 98 8.04 -12.18 -4.68
C ILE A 98 8.83 -12.65 -5.92
N ASP A 99 9.07 -11.71 -6.83
CA ASP A 99 9.86 -11.89 -8.05
C ASP A 99 10.55 -10.55 -8.42
N SER A 100 11.14 -10.46 -9.61
CA SER A 100 11.85 -9.24 -10.06
C SER A 100 10.95 -8.01 -10.21
N ASN A 101 9.64 -8.20 -10.33
CA ASN A 101 8.66 -7.15 -10.65
C ASN A 101 7.56 -7.01 -9.62
N SER A 102 7.59 -7.75 -8.53
CA SER A 102 6.55 -7.68 -7.52
C SER A 102 7.08 -7.80 -6.10
N MET A 103 6.43 -7.08 -5.18
CA MET A 103 6.68 -7.15 -3.74
C MET A 103 5.40 -7.44 -2.97
N GLU A 104 5.55 -8.10 -1.84
CA GLU A 104 4.50 -8.33 -0.86
C GLU A 104 4.91 -7.78 0.49
N LEU A 105 3.99 -7.09 1.17
CA LEU A 105 4.15 -6.53 2.49
C LEU A 105 3.03 -7.01 3.39
N ASN A 106 3.37 -7.43 4.59
CA ASN A 106 2.42 -7.96 5.57
C ASN A 106 2.52 -7.17 6.88
N CYS A 107 1.38 -6.90 7.49
CA CYS A 107 1.25 -6.26 8.78
C CYS A 107 0.17 -6.96 9.60
N SER A 108 0.43 -7.12 10.88
CA SER A 108 -0.53 -7.64 11.86
C SER A 108 -0.22 -7.07 13.24
N GLU A 109 -1.09 -7.23 14.20
CA GLU A 109 -0.75 -6.88 15.59
C GLU A 109 0.52 -7.64 16.04
N PRO A 110 1.43 -7.01 16.80
CA PRO A 110 1.33 -5.66 17.40
C PRO A 110 1.85 -4.50 16.52
N THR A 111 2.14 -4.71 15.24
CA THR A 111 2.70 -3.65 14.36
C THR A 111 1.62 -2.76 13.72
N LEU A 112 0.35 -2.95 14.07
CA LEU A 112 -0.75 -2.02 13.84
C LEU A 112 -1.02 -1.23 15.12
N LEU A 113 -0.67 0.05 15.12
CA LEU A 113 -0.86 0.96 16.24
C LEU A 113 -2.12 1.79 16.05
N ARG A 114 -2.80 2.09 17.17
CA ARG A 114 -4.03 2.90 17.18
C ARG A 114 -3.96 3.99 18.22
N THR A 115 -4.56 5.14 17.91
CA THR A 115 -4.82 6.18 18.91
C THR A 115 -6.04 5.80 19.76
N HIS A 116 -6.15 6.40 20.95
CA HIS A 116 -7.28 6.19 21.85
C HIS A 116 -8.66 6.45 21.23
N SER A 117 -8.72 7.38 20.29
CA SER A 117 -9.97 7.79 19.63
C SER A 117 -10.33 6.94 18.41
N SER A 118 -9.46 6.04 17.97
CA SER A 118 -9.78 5.13 16.87
C SER A 118 -10.75 4.04 17.37
N GLY A 119 -12.02 4.20 17.03
CA GLY A 119 -13.09 3.27 17.42
C GLY A 119 -13.66 2.47 16.26
N GLY A 120 -14.66 1.64 16.57
CA GLY A 120 -15.36 0.82 15.56
C GLY A 120 -14.64 -0.50 15.29
N VAL A 121 -14.97 -1.13 14.15
CA VAL A 121 -14.33 -2.38 13.71
C VAL A 121 -12.88 -2.13 13.39
N GLN A 122 -12.01 -2.97 13.93
CA GLN A 122 -10.57 -2.76 13.89
C GLN A 122 -9.91 -3.68 12.87
N THR A 123 -9.11 -3.13 11.98
CA THR A 123 -8.22 -3.90 11.11
C THR A 123 -7.18 -4.61 11.96
N THR A 124 -7.03 -5.92 11.78
CA THR A 124 -6.08 -6.75 12.54
C THR A 124 -4.92 -7.27 11.70
N LYS A 125 -5.12 -7.37 10.38
CA LYS A 125 -4.08 -7.79 9.42
C LYS A 125 -4.23 -7.03 8.11
N LEU A 126 -3.11 -6.72 7.49
CA LEU A 126 -3.02 -6.19 6.14
C LEU A 126 -1.99 -7.00 5.35
N LYS A 127 -2.31 -7.24 4.09
CA LYS A 127 -1.38 -7.79 3.11
C LYS A 127 -1.48 -6.93 1.86
N ARG A 128 -0.36 -6.37 1.42
CA ARG A 128 -0.26 -5.50 0.23
C ARG A 128 0.61 -6.16 -0.81
N THR A 129 0.19 -6.11 -2.05
CA THR A 129 1.00 -6.57 -3.18
C THR A 129 1.09 -5.45 -4.21
N TYR A 130 2.30 -5.15 -4.64
CA TYR A 130 2.58 -4.24 -5.76
C TYR A 130 3.28 -5.02 -6.85
N ARG A 131 2.75 -4.96 -8.07
CA ARG A 131 3.31 -5.62 -9.24
C ARG A 131 3.49 -4.63 -10.38
N PHE A 132 4.71 -4.44 -10.81
CA PHE A 132 5.02 -3.64 -11.99
C PHE A 132 4.94 -4.51 -13.24
N ASP A 133 4.17 -4.08 -14.22
CA ASP A 133 4.10 -4.66 -15.56
C ASP A 133 4.86 -3.76 -16.53
N PRO A 134 6.12 -4.08 -16.86
CA PRO A 134 6.93 -3.25 -17.74
C PRO A 134 6.41 -3.24 -19.18
N ALA A 135 5.74 -4.29 -19.65
CA ALA A 135 5.21 -4.37 -21.02
C ALA A 135 4.06 -3.38 -21.23
N ASN A 136 3.17 -3.26 -20.26
CA ASN A 136 2.02 -2.35 -20.30
C ASN A 136 2.28 -1.02 -19.58
N LYS A 137 3.44 -0.85 -18.94
CA LYS A 137 3.80 0.31 -18.11
C LYS A 137 2.74 0.59 -17.05
N GLN A 138 2.30 -0.45 -16.36
CA GLN A 138 1.28 -0.40 -15.33
C GLN A 138 1.85 -0.86 -13.99
N LEU A 139 1.31 -0.27 -12.92
CA LEU A 139 1.51 -0.74 -11.56
C LEU A 139 0.17 -1.27 -11.04
N LEU A 140 0.14 -2.56 -10.71
CA LEU A 140 -1.02 -3.21 -10.13
C LEU A 140 -0.83 -3.24 -8.61
N PHE A 141 -1.88 -2.84 -7.90
CA PHE A 141 -1.94 -2.88 -6.45
C PHE A 141 -3.10 -3.75 -6.00
N SER A 142 -2.86 -4.57 -5.00
CA SER A 142 -3.93 -5.24 -4.25
C SER A 142 -3.68 -5.16 -2.75
N MET A 143 -4.76 -5.13 -1.98
CA MET A 143 -4.71 -5.19 -0.52
C MET A 143 -5.76 -6.17 -0.02
N ASP A 144 -5.30 -7.13 0.77
CA ASP A 144 -6.16 -7.98 1.57
C ASP A 144 -6.19 -7.45 3.00
N MET A 145 -7.33 -7.55 3.65
CA MET A 145 -7.56 -7.04 4.99
C MET A 145 -8.31 -8.06 5.84
N ALA A 146 -7.98 -8.13 7.11
CA ALA A 146 -8.76 -8.80 8.16
C ALA A 146 -9.13 -7.81 9.25
N THR A 147 -10.21 -8.08 9.96
CA THR A 147 -10.68 -7.27 11.08
C THR A 147 -10.95 -8.14 12.32
N ASP A 148 -11.17 -7.51 13.46
CA ASP A 148 -11.60 -8.19 14.70
C ASP A 148 -12.92 -8.95 14.54
N GLN A 149 -13.79 -8.54 13.62
CA GLN A 149 -15.05 -9.21 13.29
C GLN A 149 -14.94 -10.25 12.17
N HIS A 150 -13.90 -10.14 11.31
CA HIS A 150 -13.62 -11.03 10.19
C HIS A 150 -12.11 -11.32 10.17
N PRO A 151 -11.65 -12.34 10.91
CA PRO A 151 -10.23 -12.59 11.18
C PRO A 151 -9.45 -13.15 9.99
N ASP A 152 -10.14 -13.62 8.95
CA ASP A 152 -9.52 -14.13 7.74
C ASP A 152 -9.22 -12.99 6.76
N LEU A 153 -8.05 -13.04 6.13
CA LEU A 153 -7.69 -12.10 5.07
C LEU A 153 -8.64 -12.25 3.88
N GLN A 154 -9.27 -11.15 3.51
CA GLN A 154 -10.15 -11.04 2.34
C GLN A 154 -9.64 -9.93 1.43
N ASN A 155 -9.75 -10.13 0.11
CA ASN A 155 -9.41 -9.05 -0.82
C ASN A 155 -10.31 -7.85 -0.58
N HIS A 156 -9.67 -6.71 -0.29
CA HIS A 156 -10.35 -5.45 0.01
C HIS A 156 -10.22 -4.44 -1.13
N LEU A 157 -9.02 -4.27 -1.68
CA LEU A 157 -8.75 -3.30 -2.74
C LEU A 157 -7.99 -3.93 -3.88
N VAL A 158 -8.31 -3.52 -5.11
CA VAL A 158 -7.49 -3.75 -6.30
C VAL A 158 -7.47 -2.48 -7.14
N CYS A 159 -6.30 -2.12 -7.65
CA CYS A 159 -6.13 -0.93 -8.47
C CYS A 159 -5.12 -1.19 -9.59
N THR A 160 -5.38 -0.61 -10.77
CA THR A 160 -4.43 -0.60 -11.87
C THR A 160 -4.09 0.84 -12.20
N MET A 161 -2.81 1.17 -12.10
CA MET A 161 -2.32 2.54 -12.21
C MET A 161 -1.35 2.68 -13.38
N ARG A 162 -1.31 3.87 -13.97
CA ARG A 162 -0.33 4.29 -14.98
C ARG A 162 0.52 5.42 -14.42
N LYS A 163 1.80 5.42 -14.80
CA LYS A 163 2.72 6.47 -14.40
C LYS A 163 2.35 7.78 -15.06
N GLN A 164 2.27 8.82 -14.26
CA GLN A 164 2.10 10.19 -14.76
C GLN A 164 3.43 10.68 -15.36
N THR A 165 3.36 11.21 -16.57
CA THR A 165 4.51 11.77 -17.29
C THR A 165 4.74 13.24 -16.92
#